data_4a646dfa5d8bfce46ad20c82257d9c8e
#
_entry.id   4a646dfa5d8bfce46ad20c82257d9c8e
#
_cell.length_a   1.000
_cell.length_b   1.000
_cell.length_c   1.000
_cell.angle_alpha   90.00
_cell.angle_beta   90.00
_cell.angle_gamma   90.00
#
_symmetry.space_group_name_H-M   'P 1'
#
loop_
_entity.id
_entity.type
_entity.pdbx_description
1 polymer ?
#
loop_
_entity_poly.entity_id
_entity_poly.type
_entity_poly.pdbx_seq_one_letter_code
_entity_poly.pdbx_strand_id
1 'polypeptide(L)'
;HLGAMSTREGSPLRVNVGAASADALREFGESVGWEAERRARLADLLDVAEPLAHHFVLAFDLAEGPQPRVGLECYMASAPGYGDHWRLFLARLTDAGLCSEAEAGALLEWPGRTAGAKGRGRLTGHARLADFLGTRHPGAILRTLNHVKLVSAPGEPRRAKAYLVATRGWLDLTP
;
A
#
# COMPACT_ATOMS: atom_id res chain seq x y z
N HIS A 1 13.56 3.67 7.01
CA HIS A 1 12.69 4.43 7.93
C HIS A 1 12.48 3.64 9.22
N LEU A 2 12.56 4.32 10.38
CA LEU A 2 12.35 3.73 11.70
C LEU A 2 11.12 4.37 12.36
N GLY A 3 10.30 3.54 13.03
CA GLY A 3 9.11 4.00 13.74
C GLY A 3 8.91 3.24 15.04
N ALA A 4 8.65 3.95 16.15
CA ALA A 4 8.30 3.32 17.41
C ALA A 4 6.84 2.86 17.40
N MET A 5 6.59 1.63 17.86
CA MET A 5 5.25 1.01 17.92
C MET A 5 4.74 1.02 19.37
N SER A 6 4.58 2.22 19.95
CA SER A 6 4.26 2.42 21.37
C SER A 6 2.95 1.79 21.85
N THR A 7 2.05 1.43 20.94
CA THR A 7 0.77 0.77 21.26
C THR A 7 0.85 -0.76 21.32
N ARG A 8 2.03 -1.34 21.03
CA ARG A 8 2.25 -2.79 21.08
C ARG A 8 2.98 -3.18 22.35
N GLU A 9 2.70 -4.37 22.82
CA GLU A 9 3.43 -4.97 23.92
C GLU A 9 4.93 -5.01 23.60
N GLY A 10 5.78 -4.61 24.58
CA GLY A 10 7.21 -4.47 24.40
C GLY A 10 7.66 -3.28 23.54
N SER A 11 6.74 -2.44 23.05
CA SER A 11 7.04 -1.24 22.22
C SER A 11 8.13 -1.46 21.18
N PRO A 12 8.02 -2.46 20.29
CA PRO A 12 9.06 -2.77 19.33
C PRO A 12 9.31 -1.61 18.36
N LEU A 13 10.56 -1.48 17.92
CA LEU A 13 10.92 -0.55 16.86
C LEU A 13 10.56 -1.16 15.50
N ARG A 14 9.74 -0.46 14.71
CA ARG A 14 9.48 -0.86 13.33
C ARG A 14 10.55 -0.36 12.40
N VAL A 15 11.14 -1.28 11.64
CA VAL A 15 12.08 -1.00 10.55
C VAL A 15 11.35 -1.15 9.22
N ASN A 16 11.51 -0.16 8.34
CA ASN A 16 11.04 -0.20 6.97
C ASN A 16 12.23 0.02 6.03
N VAL A 17 12.44 -0.93 5.13
CA VAL A 17 13.53 -0.93 4.14
C VAL A 17 12.91 -0.85 2.76
N GLY A 18 13.11 0.28 2.07
CA GLY A 18 12.66 0.46 0.68
C GLY A 18 13.64 -0.16 -0.32
N ALA A 19 13.12 -0.81 -1.35
CA ALA A 19 13.90 -1.38 -2.45
C ALA A 19 13.16 -1.29 -3.78
N ALA A 20 13.92 -1.10 -4.86
CA ALA A 20 13.40 -1.05 -6.21
C ALA A 20 13.28 -2.45 -6.86
N SER A 21 13.87 -3.48 -6.25
CA SER A 21 13.81 -4.85 -6.75
C SER A 21 13.64 -5.86 -5.61
N ALA A 22 13.12 -7.02 -5.96
CA ALA A 22 13.01 -8.15 -5.04
C ALA A 22 14.38 -8.69 -4.63
N ASP A 23 15.32 -8.74 -5.57
CA ASP A 23 16.69 -9.24 -5.29
C ASP A 23 17.39 -8.41 -4.23
N ALA A 24 17.27 -7.09 -4.28
CA ALA A 24 17.83 -6.21 -3.25
C ALA A 24 17.28 -6.53 -1.84
N LEU A 25 16.04 -6.99 -1.72
CA LEU A 25 15.47 -7.42 -0.44
C LEU A 25 15.94 -8.82 -0.03
N ARG A 26 16.17 -9.74 -0.97
CA ARG A 26 16.77 -11.05 -0.71
C ARG A 26 18.19 -10.88 -0.19
N GLU A 27 19.02 -10.10 -0.89
CA GLU A 27 20.39 -9.76 -0.49
C GLU A 27 20.43 -9.06 0.87
N PHE A 28 19.50 -8.13 1.14
CA PHE A 28 19.38 -7.51 2.45
C PHE A 28 19.17 -8.54 3.55
N GLY A 29 18.23 -9.47 3.39
CA GLY A 29 17.96 -10.54 4.37
C GLY A 29 19.18 -11.42 4.66
N GLU A 30 20.02 -11.65 3.65
CA GLU A 30 21.30 -12.37 3.80
C GLU A 30 22.34 -11.52 4.53
N SER A 31 22.51 -10.26 4.12
CA SER A 31 23.52 -9.35 4.67
C SER A 31 23.34 -9.05 6.15
N VAL A 32 22.10 -9.03 6.64
CA VAL A 32 21.78 -8.82 8.07
C VAL A 32 21.69 -10.13 8.87
N GLY A 33 22.07 -11.26 8.27
CA GLY A 33 22.13 -12.55 8.94
C GLY A 33 20.79 -13.12 9.36
N TRP A 34 19.72 -12.88 8.61
CA TRP A 34 18.43 -13.46 8.90
C TRP A 34 18.45 -14.98 8.82
N GLU A 35 17.76 -15.64 9.75
CA GLU A 35 17.57 -17.08 9.75
C GLU A 35 16.89 -17.57 8.46
N ALA A 36 17.21 -18.80 8.05
CA ALA A 36 16.71 -19.41 6.82
C ALA A 36 15.17 -19.35 6.69
N GLU A 37 14.46 -19.63 7.78
CA GLU A 37 12.99 -19.58 7.80
C GLU A 37 12.41 -18.18 7.54
N ARG A 38 13.07 -17.13 8.06
CA ARG A 38 12.62 -15.75 7.81
C ARG A 38 12.92 -15.36 6.36
N ARG A 39 14.06 -15.75 5.82
CA ARG A 39 14.39 -15.52 4.42
C ARG A 39 13.42 -16.26 3.49
N ALA A 40 13.06 -17.50 3.82
CA ALA A 40 12.04 -18.24 3.08
C ALA A 40 10.68 -17.53 3.09
N ARG A 41 10.22 -17.03 4.27
CA ARG A 41 8.98 -16.24 4.35
C ARG A 41 9.02 -14.96 3.50
N LEU A 42 10.16 -14.28 3.47
CA LEU A 42 10.33 -13.12 2.60
C LEU A 42 10.28 -13.52 1.12
N ALA A 43 10.97 -14.59 0.74
CA ALA A 43 10.96 -15.12 -0.62
C ALA A 43 9.53 -15.47 -1.09
N ASP A 44 8.76 -16.18 -0.26
CA ASP A 44 7.35 -16.52 -0.54
C ASP A 44 6.47 -15.28 -0.80
N LEU A 45 6.71 -14.16 -0.10
CA LEU A 45 5.98 -12.92 -0.33
C LEU A 45 6.45 -12.22 -1.62
N LEU A 46 7.75 -12.23 -1.88
CA LEU A 46 8.33 -11.66 -3.10
C LEU A 46 7.88 -12.42 -4.33
N ASP A 47 7.82 -13.74 -4.29
CA ASP A 47 7.39 -14.59 -5.42
C ASP A 47 5.94 -14.29 -5.85
N VAL A 48 5.09 -13.89 -4.91
CA VAL A 48 3.75 -13.41 -5.23
C VAL A 48 3.77 -12.03 -5.90
N ALA A 49 4.64 -11.13 -5.47
CA ALA A 49 4.58 -9.72 -5.80
C ALA A 49 5.50 -9.29 -6.95
N GLU A 50 6.67 -9.93 -7.10
CA GLU A 50 7.77 -9.51 -7.97
C GLU A 50 7.39 -9.30 -9.44
N PRO A 51 6.56 -10.14 -10.08
CA PRO A 51 6.26 -9.95 -11.49
C PRO A 51 5.54 -8.63 -11.82
N LEU A 52 4.96 -7.95 -10.82
CA LEU A 52 4.02 -6.86 -11.04
C LEU A 52 4.33 -5.61 -10.21
N ALA A 53 4.85 -5.77 -8.99
CA ALA A 53 5.26 -4.64 -8.16
C ALA A 53 6.64 -4.13 -8.61
N HIS A 54 6.79 -2.81 -8.66
CA HIS A 54 8.04 -2.16 -9.10
C HIS A 54 8.75 -1.42 -7.98
N HIS A 55 8.14 -1.34 -6.81
CA HIS A 55 8.75 -0.83 -5.60
C HIS A 55 8.23 -1.58 -4.38
N PHE A 56 9.12 -1.89 -3.46
CA PHE A 56 8.85 -2.68 -2.28
C PHE A 56 9.26 -1.93 -1.02
N VAL A 57 8.52 -2.14 0.07
CA VAL A 57 8.97 -1.76 1.41
C VAL A 57 8.85 -2.98 2.32
N LEU A 58 9.99 -3.50 2.73
CA LEU A 58 10.08 -4.56 3.72
C LEU A 58 9.87 -3.96 5.11
N ALA A 59 8.93 -4.49 5.88
CA ALA A 59 8.62 -4.05 7.23
C ALA A 59 8.79 -5.20 8.23
N PHE A 60 9.55 -4.97 9.29
CA PHE A 60 9.69 -5.91 10.40
C PHE A 60 9.85 -5.16 11.72
N ASP A 61 9.61 -5.84 12.82
CA ASP A 61 9.73 -5.27 14.15
C ASP A 61 11.03 -5.77 14.82
N LEU A 62 11.70 -4.84 15.54
CA LEU A 62 12.86 -5.12 16.40
C LEU A 62 12.44 -4.94 17.86
N ALA A 63 12.74 -5.93 18.69
CA ALA A 63 12.69 -5.83 20.14
C ALA A 63 14.08 -6.15 20.70
N GLU A 64 14.28 -7.28 21.38
CA GLU A 64 15.62 -7.81 21.73
C GLU A 64 16.38 -8.36 20.51
N GLY A 65 15.67 -8.52 19.38
CA GLY A 65 16.16 -8.95 18.08
C GLY A 65 15.05 -8.78 17.03
N PRO A 66 15.35 -9.08 15.76
CA PRO A 66 14.36 -9.01 14.72
C PRO A 66 13.22 -10.00 14.97
N GLN A 67 11.98 -9.50 15.05
CA GLN A 67 10.81 -10.34 15.29
C GLN A 67 10.50 -11.22 14.07
N PRO A 68 9.92 -12.43 14.25
CA PRO A 68 9.76 -13.40 13.16
C PRO A 68 8.77 -13.00 12.09
N ARG A 69 7.90 -12.03 12.35
CA ARG A 69 6.91 -11.51 11.40
C ARG A 69 7.57 -10.65 10.34
N VAL A 70 7.20 -10.90 9.07
CA VAL A 70 7.65 -10.13 7.90
C VAL A 70 6.44 -9.50 7.22
N GLY A 71 6.54 -8.23 6.86
CA GLY A 71 5.57 -7.51 6.04
C GLY A 71 6.23 -6.95 4.78
N LEU A 72 5.59 -7.10 3.64
CA LEU A 72 6.06 -6.60 2.35
C LEU A 72 5.00 -5.69 1.76
N GLU A 73 5.28 -4.39 1.65
CA GLU A 73 4.42 -3.43 0.97
C GLU A 73 4.80 -3.41 -0.51
N CYS A 74 3.80 -3.60 -1.37
CA CYS A 74 3.95 -3.74 -2.80
C CYS A 74 3.29 -2.56 -3.50
N TYR A 75 4.06 -1.77 -4.23
CA TYR A 75 3.61 -0.58 -4.95
C TYR A 75 3.60 -0.85 -6.44
N MET A 76 2.48 -0.53 -7.09
CA MET A 76 2.33 -0.64 -8.54
C MET A 76 2.80 0.64 -9.23
N ALA A 77 3.29 0.52 -10.47
CA ALA A 77 3.69 1.67 -11.28
C ALA A 77 2.52 2.63 -11.49
N SER A 78 2.78 3.92 -11.40
CA SER A 78 1.80 4.98 -11.67
C SER A 78 1.70 5.32 -13.17
N ALA A 79 2.24 4.50 -14.05
CA ALA A 79 2.34 4.73 -15.50
C ALA A 79 0.99 4.47 -16.22
N PRO A 80 0.86 4.86 -17.50
CA PRO A 80 -0.23 4.41 -18.36
C PRO A 80 -0.38 2.88 -18.28
N GLY A 81 -1.61 2.39 -18.02
CA GLY A 81 -1.84 0.97 -17.70
C GLY A 81 -1.94 0.63 -16.20
N TYR A 82 -1.93 1.63 -15.34
CA TYR A 82 -2.07 1.45 -13.89
C TYR A 82 -3.21 0.51 -13.48
N GLY A 83 -4.37 0.62 -14.11
CA GLY A 83 -5.52 -0.25 -13.84
C GLY A 83 -5.26 -1.72 -14.21
N ASP A 84 -4.49 -1.97 -15.27
CA ASP A 84 -4.17 -3.33 -15.71
C ASP A 84 -3.16 -4.01 -14.78
N HIS A 85 -2.17 -3.26 -14.28
CA HIS A 85 -1.24 -3.77 -13.28
C HIS A 85 -1.95 -4.18 -11.99
N TRP A 86 -2.89 -3.36 -11.51
CA TRP A 86 -3.69 -3.71 -10.34
C TRP A 86 -4.58 -4.95 -10.58
N ARG A 87 -5.18 -5.05 -11.77
CA ARG A 87 -6.01 -6.21 -12.13
C ARG A 87 -5.19 -7.51 -12.10
N LEU A 88 -4.02 -7.51 -12.73
CA LEU A 88 -3.12 -8.64 -12.75
C LEU A 88 -2.62 -8.99 -11.34
N PHE A 89 -2.26 -7.97 -10.55
CA PHE A 89 -1.78 -8.19 -9.20
C PHE A 89 -2.86 -8.77 -8.28
N LEU A 90 -4.08 -8.25 -8.32
CA LEU A 90 -5.20 -8.75 -7.54
C LEU A 90 -5.61 -10.17 -7.95
N ALA A 91 -5.58 -10.49 -9.26
CA ALA A 91 -5.79 -11.86 -9.74
C ALA A 91 -4.75 -12.80 -9.14
N ARG A 92 -3.47 -12.42 -9.15
CA ARG A 92 -2.40 -13.21 -8.54
C ARG A 92 -2.56 -13.39 -7.02
N LEU A 93 -3.07 -12.37 -6.31
CA LEU A 93 -3.41 -12.50 -4.88
C LEU A 93 -4.57 -13.49 -4.67
N THR A 94 -5.55 -13.49 -5.58
CA THR A 94 -6.68 -14.46 -5.56
C THR A 94 -6.17 -15.87 -5.78
N ASP A 95 -5.33 -16.10 -6.79
CA ASP A 95 -4.70 -17.40 -7.06
C ASP A 95 -3.86 -17.91 -5.88
N ALA A 96 -3.20 -17.00 -5.17
CA ALA A 96 -2.43 -17.30 -3.96
C ALA A 96 -3.30 -17.47 -2.69
N GLY A 97 -4.63 -17.36 -2.78
CA GLY A 97 -5.55 -17.43 -1.65
C GLY A 97 -5.44 -16.29 -0.64
N LEU A 98 -4.92 -15.14 -1.07
CA LEU A 98 -4.69 -13.94 -0.24
C LEU A 98 -5.79 -12.88 -0.40
N CYS A 99 -6.67 -13.06 -1.36
CA CYS A 99 -7.79 -12.19 -1.68
C CYS A 99 -8.90 -13.04 -2.29
N SER A 100 -10.15 -12.77 -1.99
CA SER A 100 -11.28 -13.35 -2.71
C SER A 100 -11.57 -12.58 -4.01
N GLU A 101 -12.26 -13.21 -4.97
CA GLU A 101 -12.71 -12.53 -6.20
C GLU A 101 -13.59 -11.30 -5.89
N ALA A 102 -14.45 -11.41 -4.88
CA ALA A 102 -15.31 -10.31 -4.44
C ALA A 102 -14.52 -9.12 -3.90
N GLU A 103 -13.49 -9.39 -3.08
CA GLU A 103 -12.59 -8.35 -2.56
C GLU A 103 -11.77 -7.71 -3.69
N ALA A 104 -11.23 -8.52 -4.61
CA ALA A 104 -10.50 -8.04 -5.78
C ALA A 104 -11.37 -7.13 -6.65
N GLY A 105 -12.63 -7.53 -6.92
CA GLY A 105 -13.61 -6.73 -7.65
C GLY A 105 -13.88 -5.39 -6.96
N ALA A 106 -14.15 -5.39 -5.66
CA ALA A 106 -14.40 -4.18 -4.88
C ALA A 106 -13.18 -3.23 -4.86
N LEU A 107 -11.96 -3.79 -4.80
CA LEU A 107 -10.73 -2.99 -4.86
C LEU A 107 -10.53 -2.35 -6.24
N LEU A 108 -10.89 -3.02 -7.33
CA LEU A 108 -10.81 -2.48 -8.69
C LEU A 108 -11.86 -1.38 -8.95
N GLU A 109 -12.99 -1.41 -8.27
CA GLU A 109 -14.02 -0.37 -8.34
C GLU A 109 -13.70 0.85 -7.47
N TRP A 110 -12.79 0.74 -6.50
CA TRP A 110 -12.44 1.83 -5.59
C TRP A 110 -11.85 3.05 -6.28
N PRO A 111 -10.86 2.92 -7.22
CA PRO A 111 -10.25 4.06 -7.88
C PRO A 111 -11.29 4.86 -8.65
N GLY A 112 -11.19 6.17 -8.54
CA GLY A 112 -12.12 7.03 -9.25
C GLY A 112 -12.10 8.46 -8.76
N ARG A 113 -12.98 9.26 -9.32
CA ARG A 113 -13.13 10.66 -9.01
C ARG A 113 -14.58 10.99 -8.69
N THR A 114 -14.80 11.59 -7.54
CA THR A 114 -16.10 12.11 -7.16
C THR A 114 -16.00 13.63 -7.16
N ALA A 115 -16.71 14.30 -8.06
CA ALA A 115 -16.83 15.76 -8.03
C ALA A 115 -17.58 16.16 -6.75
N GLY A 116 -17.09 17.18 -6.07
CA GLY A 116 -17.79 17.76 -4.93
C GLY A 116 -19.18 18.21 -5.37
N ALA A 117 -20.23 17.78 -4.66
CA ALA A 117 -21.56 18.23 -4.92
C ALA A 117 -21.60 19.76 -4.83
N LYS A 118 -22.17 20.42 -5.82
CA LYS A 118 -22.59 21.83 -5.72
C LYS A 118 -23.75 21.93 -4.71
N GLY A 119 -23.50 21.57 -3.48
CA GLY A 119 -24.49 21.51 -2.41
C GLY A 119 -24.11 22.45 -1.26
N ARG A 120 -25.14 23.10 -0.69
CA ARG A 120 -25.06 23.98 0.49
C ARG A 120 -24.68 23.24 1.79
N GLY A 121 -23.82 22.22 1.71
CA GLY A 121 -23.22 21.58 2.90
C GLY A 121 -22.16 22.49 3.52
N ARG A 122 -21.96 22.36 4.83
CA ARG A 122 -20.93 23.10 5.58
C ARG A 122 -19.61 23.08 4.82
N LEU A 123 -19.26 24.17 4.16
CA LEU A 123 -18.00 24.35 3.46
C LEU A 123 -16.86 24.15 4.46
N THR A 124 -15.95 23.24 4.17
CA THR A 124 -14.71 23.13 4.94
C THR A 124 -13.86 24.38 4.71
N GLY A 125 -12.89 24.68 5.59
CA GLY A 125 -12.06 25.88 5.49
C GLY A 125 -11.44 26.12 4.12
N HIS A 126 -11.05 25.04 3.42
CA HIS A 126 -10.50 25.11 2.05
C HIS A 126 -11.55 25.53 0.99
N ALA A 127 -12.77 25.06 1.10
CA ALA A 127 -13.83 25.46 0.18
C ALA A 127 -14.24 26.93 0.40
N ARG A 128 -14.17 27.41 1.64
CA ARG A 128 -14.38 28.84 1.97
C ARG A 128 -13.25 29.71 1.41
N LEU A 129 -12.01 29.23 1.48
CA LEU A 129 -10.86 29.95 0.93
C LEU A 129 -10.93 30.01 -0.60
N ALA A 130 -11.31 28.92 -1.27
CA ALA A 130 -11.51 28.89 -2.71
C ALA A 130 -12.62 29.84 -3.17
N ASP A 131 -13.72 29.87 -2.43
CA ASP A 131 -14.85 30.80 -2.67
C ASP A 131 -14.40 32.24 -2.47
N PHE A 132 -13.66 32.52 -1.41
CA PHE A 132 -13.08 33.84 -1.11
C PHE A 132 -12.08 34.30 -2.19
N LEU A 133 -11.26 33.40 -2.71
CA LEU A 133 -10.28 33.67 -3.78
C LEU A 133 -10.92 33.72 -5.18
N GLY A 134 -12.22 33.52 -5.30
CA GLY A 134 -12.94 33.53 -6.58
C GLY A 134 -12.55 32.40 -7.53
N THR A 135 -11.85 31.35 -7.01
CA THR A 135 -11.47 30.21 -7.82
C THR A 135 -12.68 29.31 -8.06
N ARG A 136 -13.13 29.22 -9.30
CA ARG A 136 -14.29 28.39 -9.71
C ARG A 136 -13.96 26.90 -9.88
N HIS A 137 -12.90 26.40 -9.25
CA HIS A 137 -12.51 25.00 -9.38
C HIS A 137 -13.32 24.13 -8.41
N PRO A 138 -14.23 23.29 -8.89
CA PRO A 138 -14.92 22.36 -8.01
C PRO A 138 -13.91 21.39 -7.41
N GLY A 139 -13.86 21.31 -6.08
CA GLY A 139 -13.07 20.30 -5.40
C GLY A 139 -13.53 18.91 -5.82
N ALA A 140 -12.59 18.01 -6.03
CA ALA A 140 -12.86 16.61 -6.26
C ALA A 140 -12.19 15.75 -5.18
N ILE A 141 -12.78 14.61 -4.90
CA ILE A 141 -12.15 13.56 -4.13
C ILE A 141 -11.60 12.55 -5.14
N LEU A 142 -10.28 12.39 -5.14
CA LEU A 142 -9.58 11.38 -5.90
C LEU A 142 -9.37 10.17 -5.01
N ARG A 143 -9.79 9.00 -5.47
CA ARG A 143 -9.62 7.72 -4.79
C ARG A 143 -8.65 6.85 -5.58
N THR A 144 -7.67 6.28 -4.90
CA THR A 144 -6.67 5.39 -5.51
C THR A 144 -6.36 4.22 -4.59
N LEU A 145 -5.95 3.11 -5.18
CA LEU A 145 -5.20 2.08 -4.46
C LEU A 145 -3.77 2.61 -4.28
N ASN A 146 -3.27 2.61 -3.05
CA ASN A 146 -1.92 3.08 -2.78
C ASN A 146 -0.92 1.92 -2.87
N HIS A 147 -1.10 0.92 -2.01
CA HIS A 147 -0.28 -0.28 -2.00
C HIS A 147 -1.04 -1.44 -1.35
N VAL A 148 -0.53 -2.64 -1.54
CA VAL A 148 -0.94 -3.81 -0.77
C VAL A 148 0.22 -4.25 0.10
N LYS A 149 -0.06 -4.55 1.36
CA LYS A 149 0.88 -5.14 2.29
C LYS A 149 0.60 -6.61 2.47
N LEU A 150 1.55 -7.44 2.08
CA LEU A 150 1.57 -8.87 2.36
C LEU A 150 2.23 -9.11 3.72
N VAL A 151 1.73 -10.07 4.49
CA VAL A 151 2.24 -10.37 5.83
C VAL A 151 2.36 -11.88 6.02
N SER A 152 3.52 -12.30 6.53
CA SER A 152 3.79 -13.68 6.93
C SER A 152 4.36 -13.71 8.35
N ALA A 153 3.87 -14.63 9.17
CA ALA A 153 4.35 -14.90 10.51
C ALA A 153 4.32 -16.42 10.78
N PRO A 154 5.18 -16.95 11.65
CA PRO A 154 5.18 -18.36 12.01
C PRO A 154 3.82 -18.80 12.57
N GLY A 155 3.32 -19.94 12.10
CA GLY A 155 2.06 -20.51 12.59
C GLY A 155 0.79 -19.76 12.20
N GLU A 156 0.90 -18.65 11.45
CA GLU A 156 -0.26 -17.90 10.96
C GLU A 156 -0.40 -18.03 9.45
N PRO A 157 -1.64 -18.04 8.91
CA PRO A 157 -1.85 -17.94 7.47
C PRO A 157 -1.32 -16.59 6.96
N ARG A 158 -0.78 -16.60 5.76
CA ARG A 158 -0.42 -15.36 5.06
C ARG A 158 -1.65 -14.47 4.90
N ARG A 159 -1.44 -13.16 4.93
CA ARG A 159 -2.51 -12.17 4.82
C ARG A 159 -2.12 -11.05 3.88
N ALA A 160 -3.11 -10.52 3.16
CA ALA A 160 -2.97 -9.27 2.41
C ALA A 160 -3.81 -8.16 3.07
N LYS A 161 -3.33 -6.92 2.97
CA LYS A 161 -4.02 -5.71 3.42
C LYS A 161 -3.90 -4.66 2.33
N ALA A 162 -5.03 -4.20 1.78
CA ALA A 162 -5.04 -3.10 0.84
C ALA A 162 -5.07 -1.75 1.58
N TYR A 163 -4.28 -0.81 1.09
CA TYR A 163 -4.25 0.56 1.59
C TYR A 163 -4.85 1.48 0.53
N LEU A 164 -5.93 2.13 0.92
CA LEU A 164 -6.75 2.99 0.09
C LEU A 164 -6.46 4.45 0.43
N VAL A 165 -6.41 5.30 -0.59
CA VAL A 165 -6.20 6.73 -0.41
C VAL A 165 -7.36 7.49 -1.02
N ALA A 166 -7.87 8.46 -0.27
CA ALA A 166 -8.80 9.45 -0.74
C ALA A 166 -8.20 10.84 -0.47
N THR A 167 -7.84 11.54 -1.53
CA THR A 167 -7.27 12.89 -1.45
C THR A 167 -8.20 13.91 -2.07
N ARG A 168 -8.16 15.14 -1.56
CA ARG A 168 -8.79 16.27 -2.24
C ARG A 168 -7.85 16.77 -3.32
N GLY A 169 -8.40 16.95 -4.52
CA GLY A 169 -7.74 17.59 -5.63
C GLY A 169 -8.60 18.71 -6.20
N TRP A 170 -7.98 19.60 -6.94
CA TRP A 170 -8.65 20.58 -7.77
C TRP A 170 -8.83 19.97 -9.15
N LEU A 171 -10.03 20.15 -9.74
CA LEU A 171 -10.21 19.81 -11.13
C LEU A 171 -9.73 21.01 -11.95
N ASP A 172 -8.65 20.82 -12.68
CA ASP A 172 -8.32 21.72 -13.76
C ASP A 172 -9.33 21.49 -14.88
N LEU A 173 -10.25 22.45 -15.05
CA LEU A 173 -11.27 22.40 -16.08
C LEU A 173 -10.84 23.20 -17.32
N THR A 174 -9.53 23.44 -17.48
CA THR A 174 -9.02 24.01 -18.72
C THR A 174 -9.30 23.04 -19.86
N PRO A 175 -10.03 23.49 -20.91
CA PRO A 175 -10.35 22.66 -22.07
C PRO A 175 -9.12 22.24 -22.87
#